data_abce206bc63e25070100bbeadaa089ff
#
_entry.id   abce206bc63e25070100bbeadaa089ff
#
_cell.length_a   1.000
_cell.length_b   1.000
_cell.length_c   1.000
_cell.angle_alpha   90.00
_cell.angle_beta   90.00
_cell.angle_gamma   90.00
#
_symmetry.space_group_name_H-M   'P 1'
#
loop_
_entity.id
_entity.type
_entity.pdbx_description
1 polymer ?
#
loop_
_entity_poly.entity_id
_entity_poly.type
_entity_poly.pdbx_seq_one_letter_code
_entity_poly.pdbx_strand_id
1 'polypeptide(L)'
;QIEQTKIRQGFPIHFTDEIWIRNGIRVNPKKKHQKREGWIFQPSLALCLMAPSTVLLRRELLEVHGMFDERLPVCEDYDLWLRLCAQHPAALLNEKLMTRHGGHADQLSQREWGIDRYRVQSINKILKTEILKPDDRLAAIRMLQKKCRILIQGFHKRDNMKEVRNYEKIISQF
;
A
#
# COMPACT_ATOMS: atom_id res chain seq x y z
N GLN A 1 12.33 19.93 -4.43
CA GLN A 1 11.12 20.61 -4.95
C GLN A 1 10.88 20.10 -6.36
N ILE A 2 9.69 19.57 -6.61
CA ILE A 2 9.27 19.22 -7.97
C ILE A 2 8.99 20.56 -8.66
N GLU A 3 9.67 20.85 -9.76
CA GLU A 3 9.38 22.04 -10.56
C GLU A 3 7.93 21.99 -11.05
N GLN A 4 7.23 23.12 -11.00
CA GLN A 4 5.83 23.20 -11.44
C GLN A 4 5.61 22.70 -12.88
N THR A 5 6.61 22.82 -13.75
CA THR A 5 6.60 22.30 -15.12
C THR A 5 6.51 20.78 -15.21
N LYS A 6 6.86 20.06 -14.14
CA LYS A 6 6.80 18.59 -14.05
C LYS A 6 5.46 18.09 -13.50
N ILE A 7 4.60 18.98 -13.01
CA ILE A 7 3.26 18.63 -12.55
C ILE A 7 2.36 18.42 -13.77
N ARG A 8 1.96 17.16 -13.98
CA ARG A 8 1.08 16.80 -15.11
C ARG A 8 -0.37 17.18 -14.80
N GLN A 9 -0.97 17.96 -15.67
CA GLN A 9 -2.40 18.32 -15.57
C GLN A 9 -3.26 17.04 -15.62
N GLY A 10 -4.33 17.02 -14.84
CA GLY A 10 -5.24 15.86 -14.76
C GLY A 10 -4.84 14.78 -13.76
N PHE A 11 -3.64 14.86 -13.16
CA PHE A 11 -3.22 13.93 -12.12
C PHE A 11 -3.18 14.64 -10.75
N PRO A 12 -4.06 14.28 -9.81
CA PRO A 12 -4.08 14.91 -8.49
C PRO A 12 -3.03 14.31 -7.54
N ILE A 13 -2.39 13.20 -7.92
CA ILE A 13 -1.34 12.51 -7.17
C ILE A 13 -0.10 12.41 -8.06
N HIS A 14 1.04 12.84 -7.55
CA HIS A 14 2.34 12.70 -8.20
C HIS A 14 3.29 11.99 -7.24
N PHE A 15 4.18 11.14 -7.75
CA PHE A 15 5.21 10.50 -6.95
C PHE A 15 6.46 10.24 -7.79
N THR A 16 7.58 10.06 -7.11
CA THR A 16 8.87 9.85 -7.77
C THR A 16 9.41 8.45 -7.53
N ASP A 17 10.43 8.06 -8.29
CA ASP A 17 11.24 6.90 -7.95
C ASP A 17 12.23 7.23 -6.84
N GLU A 18 12.91 6.22 -6.31
CA GLU A 18 13.79 6.33 -5.16
C GLU A 18 15.05 5.44 -5.30
N ILE A 19 16.12 5.85 -4.67
CA ILE A 19 17.34 5.03 -4.51
C ILE A 19 17.20 4.24 -3.22
N TRP A 20 17.50 2.94 -3.26
CA TRP A 20 17.48 2.11 -2.07
C TRP A 20 18.89 1.84 -1.57
N ILE A 21 19.14 2.16 -0.30
CA ILE A 21 20.37 1.84 0.42
C ILE A 21 20.00 0.93 1.59
N ARG A 22 20.68 -0.21 1.72
CA ARG A 22 20.49 -1.14 2.83
C ARG A 22 21.84 -1.43 3.47
N ASN A 23 21.96 -1.16 4.76
CA ASN A 23 23.23 -1.32 5.49
C ASN A 23 24.40 -0.62 4.76
N GLY A 24 24.18 0.61 4.28
CA GLY A 24 25.20 1.39 3.56
C GLY A 24 25.42 1.00 2.08
N ILE A 25 24.81 -0.09 1.61
CA ILE A 25 25.00 -0.59 0.24
C ILE A 25 23.77 -0.29 -0.61
N ARG A 26 23.99 0.23 -1.83
CA ARG A 26 22.91 0.44 -2.80
C ARG A 26 22.36 -0.90 -3.27
N VAL A 27 21.04 -1.07 -3.22
CA VAL A 27 20.33 -2.26 -3.65
C VAL A 27 19.31 -1.92 -4.74
N ASN A 28 19.17 -2.80 -5.73
CA ASN A 28 18.17 -2.63 -6.77
C ASN A 28 16.81 -3.22 -6.28
N PRO A 29 15.70 -2.49 -6.44
CA PRO A 29 14.39 -3.01 -6.12
C PRO A 29 14.06 -4.22 -7.02
N LYS A 30 13.37 -5.22 -6.44
CA LYS A 30 12.88 -6.38 -7.20
C LYS A 30 11.77 -5.95 -8.17
N LYS A 31 11.52 -6.69 -9.26
CA LYS A 31 10.45 -6.42 -10.25
C LYS A 31 9.09 -6.10 -9.64
N LYS A 32 8.73 -6.74 -8.52
CA LYS A 32 7.47 -6.48 -7.80
C LYS A 32 7.34 -5.05 -7.24
N HIS A 33 8.45 -4.32 -7.10
CA HIS A 33 8.49 -2.93 -6.63
C HIS A 33 8.56 -1.92 -7.78
N GLN A 34 8.46 -2.39 -9.02
CA GLN A 34 8.46 -1.50 -10.18
C GLN A 34 7.29 -0.54 -10.08
N LYS A 35 7.59 0.74 -10.07
CA LYS A 35 6.60 1.81 -10.03
C LYS A 35 5.87 1.92 -11.37
N ARG A 36 4.61 2.33 -11.32
CA ARG A 36 3.73 2.47 -12.49
C ARG A 36 2.91 3.73 -12.31
N GLU A 37 2.47 4.34 -13.41
CA GLU A 37 1.58 5.49 -13.40
C GLU A 37 0.17 5.12 -13.87
N GLY A 38 -0.76 6.06 -13.76
CA GLY A 38 -2.16 5.90 -14.15
C GLY A 38 -3.01 5.34 -13.02
N TRP A 39 -3.91 4.44 -13.35
CA TRP A 39 -4.79 3.77 -12.41
C TRP A 39 -4.03 2.62 -11.70
N ILE A 40 -3.42 2.92 -10.56
CA ILE A 40 -2.53 2.01 -9.86
C ILE A 40 -3.17 1.31 -8.66
N PHE A 41 -4.48 1.34 -8.49
CA PHE A 41 -5.16 0.65 -7.41
C PHE A 41 -4.82 -0.84 -7.36
N GLN A 42 -5.06 -1.56 -8.46
CA GLN A 42 -4.83 -3.02 -8.50
C GLN A 42 -3.36 -3.39 -8.26
N PRO A 43 -2.35 -2.76 -8.91
CA PRO A 43 -0.95 -3.01 -8.58
C PRO A 43 -0.59 -2.73 -7.12
N SER A 44 -1.23 -1.73 -6.48
CA SER A 44 -0.99 -1.35 -5.09
C SER A 44 -1.55 -2.35 -4.07
N LEU A 45 -2.49 -3.22 -4.45
CA LEU A 45 -3.05 -4.24 -3.55
C LEU A 45 -2.00 -5.23 -3.01
N ALA A 46 -0.98 -5.54 -3.80
CA ALA A 46 0.05 -6.51 -3.39
C ALA A 46 1.02 -5.91 -2.36
N LEU A 47 1.39 -4.64 -2.54
CA LEU A 47 2.36 -3.93 -1.70
C LEU A 47 2.22 -2.41 -1.91
N CYS A 48 2.75 -1.61 -0.98
CA CYS A 48 2.80 -0.16 -1.12
C CYS A 48 3.78 0.23 -2.24
N LEU A 49 3.27 0.86 -3.32
CA LEU A 49 4.08 1.29 -4.47
C LEU A 49 4.65 2.68 -4.29
N MET A 50 4.02 3.53 -3.50
CA MET A 50 4.40 4.92 -3.28
C MET A 50 4.90 5.09 -1.84
N ALA A 51 6.15 5.50 -1.67
CA ALA A 51 6.64 5.90 -0.35
C ALA A 51 6.10 7.31 -0.03
N PRO A 52 5.57 7.58 1.19
CA PRO A 52 5.00 8.88 1.54
C PRO A 52 5.92 10.06 1.23
N SER A 53 7.22 9.89 1.48
CA SER A 53 8.25 10.91 1.23
C SER A 53 8.48 11.24 -0.25
N THR A 54 7.90 10.45 -1.17
CA THR A 54 8.01 10.68 -2.63
C THR A 54 6.75 11.27 -3.23
N VAL A 55 5.69 11.48 -2.41
CA VAL A 55 4.36 11.83 -2.92
C VAL A 55 4.10 13.32 -2.76
N LEU A 56 3.60 13.92 -3.84
CA LEU A 56 2.94 15.21 -3.85
C LEU A 56 1.48 14.98 -4.26
N LEU A 57 0.53 15.44 -3.46
CA LEU A 57 -0.88 15.30 -3.73
C LEU A 57 -1.63 16.62 -3.47
N ARG A 58 -2.77 16.77 -4.12
CA ARG A 58 -3.65 17.91 -3.86
C ARG A 58 -4.26 17.78 -2.46
N ARG A 59 -4.27 18.86 -1.70
CA ARG A 59 -4.81 18.91 -0.33
C ARG A 59 -6.25 18.43 -0.26
N GLU A 60 -7.06 18.80 -1.24
CA GLU A 60 -8.48 18.45 -1.32
C GLU A 60 -8.72 16.94 -1.28
N LEU A 61 -7.76 16.13 -1.74
CA LEU A 61 -7.87 14.68 -1.63
C LEU A 61 -7.90 14.19 -0.18
N LEU A 62 -7.11 14.83 0.70
CA LEU A 62 -7.11 14.49 2.12
C LEU A 62 -8.38 14.97 2.82
N GLU A 63 -8.94 16.09 2.39
CA GLU A 63 -10.20 16.64 2.93
C GLU A 63 -11.39 15.75 2.57
N VAL A 64 -11.42 15.21 1.34
CA VAL A 64 -12.50 14.36 0.84
C VAL A 64 -12.36 12.90 1.32
N HIS A 65 -11.15 12.34 1.24
CA HIS A 65 -10.92 10.90 1.48
C HIS A 65 -10.38 10.61 2.89
N GLY A 66 -10.15 11.64 3.70
CA GLY A 66 -9.53 11.53 5.03
C GLY A 66 -8.01 11.33 4.97
N MET A 67 -7.39 11.54 6.11
CA MET A 67 -5.95 11.42 6.32
C MET A 67 -5.51 9.98 6.61
N PHE A 68 -4.31 9.82 7.16
CA PHE A 68 -3.83 8.52 7.64
C PHE A 68 -4.73 7.97 8.75
N ASP A 69 -4.97 6.68 8.75
CA ASP A 69 -5.70 6.00 9.82
C ASP A 69 -4.77 5.75 11.00
N GLU A 70 -4.85 6.58 12.04
CA GLU A 70 -3.99 6.52 13.23
C GLU A 70 -4.11 5.24 14.05
N ARG A 71 -5.15 4.42 13.78
CA ARG A 71 -5.32 3.10 14.39
C ARG A 71 -4.41 2.03 13.77
N LEU A 72 -3.77 2.35 12.64
CA LEU A 72 -2.81 1.47 11.98
C LEU A 72 -1.39 1.83 12.43
N PRO A 73 -0.71 0.99 13.23
CA PRO A 73 0.65 1.25 13.68
C PRO A 73 1.68 1.12 12.54
N VAL A 74 1.30 0.43 11.45
CA VAL A 74 2.04 0.31 10.20
C VAL A 74 1.04 0.17 9.04
N CYS A 75 1.49 0.39 7.80
CA CYS A 75 0.66 0.36 6.60
C CYS A 75 -0.43 1.45 6.55
N GLU A 76 -0.30 2.51 7.32
CA GLU A 76 -1.13 3.71 7.24
C GLU A 76 -1.05 4.36 5.85
N ASP A 77 0.13 4.33 5.25
CA ASP A 77 0.39 4.77 3.88
C ASP A 77 -0.33 3.89 2.85
N TYR A 78 -0.24 2.58 3.02
CA TYR A 78 -0.93 1.62 2.17
C TYR A 78 -2.45 1.81 2.20
N ASP A 79 -3.05 2.02 3.38
CA ASP A 79 -4.48 2.30 3.54
C ASP A 79 -4.89 3.57 2.79
N LEU A 80 -4.13 4.65 2.97
CA LEU A 80 -4.41 5.92 2.30
C LEU A 80 -4.31 5.79 0.78
N TRP A 81 -3.25 5.14 0.28
CA TRP A 81 -3.08 4.97 -1.17
C TRP A 81 -4.18 4.11 -1.80
N LEU A 82 -4.68 3.08 -1.13
CA LEU A 82 -5.81 2.30 -1.63
C LEU A 82 -7.05 3.18 -1.79
N ARG A 83 -7.38 4.02 -0.80
CA ARG A 83 -8.54 4.93 -0.87
C ARG A 83 -8.41 5.95 -2.00
N LEU A 84 -7.24 6.54 -2.16
CA LEU A 84 -7.01 7.56 -3.18
C LEU A 84 -6.93 6.95 -4.58
N CYS A 85 -6.14 5.89 -4.78
CA CYS A 85 -5.92 5.29 -6.09
C CYS A 85 -7.13 4.50 -6.62
N ALA A 86 -8.12 4.19 -5.79
CA ALA A 86 -9.40 3.65 -6.24
C ALA A 86 -10.19 4.65 -7.08
N GLN A 87 -9.98 5.96 -6.86
CA GLN A 87 -10.77 7.01 -7.47
C GLN A 87 -9.95 8.00 -8.30
N HIS A 88 -8.63 7.99 -8.14
CA HIS A 88 -7.74 8.96 -8.79
C HIS A 88 -6.52 8.28 -9.42
N PRO A 89 -6.12 8.69 -10.63
CA PRO A 89 -4.88 8.26 -11.23
C PRO A 89 -3.69 8.96 -10.57
N ALA A 90 -2.53 8.29 -10.57
CA ALA A 90 -1.27 8.83 -10.08
C ALA A 90 -0.23 8.96 -11.20
N ALA A 91 0.46 10.09 -11.28
CA ALA A 91 1.55 10.32 -12.22
C ALA A 91 2.89 9.94 -11.60
N LEU A 92 3.70 9.20 -12.32
CA LEU A 92 5.08 8.89 -11.96
C LEU A 92 6.03 9.89 -12.62
N LEU A 93 6.77 10.62 -11.82
CA LEU A 93 7.98 11.29 -12.28
C LEU A 93 9.12 10.27 -12.20
N ASN A 94 9.57 9.81 -13.35
CA ASN A 94 10.61 8.78 -13.45
C ASN A 94 12.02 9.34 -13.14
N GLU A 95 12.12 10.01 -11.99
CA GLU A 95 13.35 10.53 -11.43
C GLU A 95 13.52 10.04 -9.99
N LYS A 96 14.74 9.71 -9.61
CA LYS A 96 15.08 9.25 -8.26
C LYS A 96 15.41 10.45 -7.38
N LEU A 97 14.41 11.10 -6.84
CA LEU A 97 14.58 12.33 -6.06
C LEU A 97 14.78 12.07 -4.56
N MET A 98 14.68 10.83 -4.12
CA MET A 98 14.84 10.45 -2.73
C MET A 98 15.73 9.23 -2.58
N THR A 99 16.48 9.21 -1.47
CA THR A 99 17.23 8.03 -1.04
C THR A 99 16.54 7.42 0.19
N ARG A 100 16.12 6.16 0.07
CA ARG A 100 15.54 5.38 1.15
C ARG A 100 16.60 4.54 1.83
N HIS A 101 16.86 4.82 3.09
CA HIS A 101 17.74 4.03 3.94
C HIS A 101 16.93 2.94 4.65
N GLY A 102 17.42 1.70 4.62
CA GLY A 102 16.79 0.57 5.29
C GLY A 102 17.83 -0.37 5.89
N GLY A 103 17.35 -1.35 6.67
CA GLY A 103 18.22 -2.30 7.37
C GLY A 103 18.62 -1.86 8.78
N HIS A 104 18.15 -0.71 9.26
CA HIS A 104 18.36 -0.27 10.63
C HIS A 104 17.31 -0.88 11.58
N ALA A 105 17.69 -1.05 12.88
CA ALA A 105 16.90 -1.79 13.87
C ALA A 105 15.55 -1.14 14.22
N ASP A 106 15.44 0.20 14.06
CA ASP A 106 14.23 0.98 14.35
C ASP A 106 13.26 1.10 13.16
N GLN A 107 13.52 0.38 12.06
CA GLN A 107 12.65 0.38 10.89
C GLN A 107 11.24 -0.14 11.26
N LEU A 108 10.20 0.70 11.06
CA LEU A 108 8.80 0.39 11.41
C LEU A 108 8.34 -0.97 10.90
N SER A 109 8.71 -1.33 9.67
CA SER A 109 8.34 -2.62 9.07
C SER A 109 9.01 -3.85 9.72
N GLN A 110 10.00 -3.65 10.60
CA GLN A 110 10.63 -4.72 11.39
C GLN A 110 10.04 -4.83 12.80
N ARG A 111 9.47 -3.74 13.33
CA ARG A 111 8.85 -3.73 14.66
C ARG A 111 7.56 -4.54 14.72
N GLU A 112 6.81 -4.56 13.62
CA GLU A 112 5.53 -5.24 13.56
C GLU A 112 5.62 -6.57 12.82
N TRP A 113 5.33 -7.64 13.54
CA TRP A 113 5.23 -8.97 12.95
C TRP A 113 4.00 -9.07 12.03
N GLY A 114 4.21 -9.63 10.84
CA GLY A 114 3.09 -9.97 9.95
C GLY A 114 2.38 -8.74 9.38
N ILE A 115 3.09 -7.86 8.71
CA ILE A 115 2.57 -6.64 8.03
C ILE A 115 1.29 -6.93 7.20
N ASP A 116 1.16 -8.13 6.62
CA ASP A 116 -0.03 -8.48 5.85
C ASP A 116 -1.31 -8.51 6.69
N ARG A 117 -1.25 -8.56 8.01
CA ARG A 117 -2.42 -8.38 8.91
C ARG A 117 -3.07 -7.00 8.68
N TYR A 118 -2.25 -5.96 8.64
CA TYR A 118 -2.70 -4.58 8.44
C TYR A 118 -3.14 -4.32 7.00
N ARG A 119 -2.47 -4.95 6.02
CA ARG A 119 -2.93 -4.89 4.63
C ARG A 119 -4.28 -5.57 4.42
N VAL A 120 -4.51 -6.73 5.07
CA VAL A 120 -5.84 -7.38 5.10
C VAL A 120 -6.88 -6.46 5.70
N GLN A 121 -6.56 -5.79 6.82
CA GLN A 121 -7.45 -4.82 7.45
C GLN A 121 -7.82 -3.67 6.48
N SER A 122 -6.85 -3.09 5.79
CA SER A 122 -7.07 -2.00 4.83
C SER A 122 -7.89 -2.47 3.62
N ILE A 123 -7.58 -3.65 3.05
CA ILE A 123 -8.37 -4.20 1.93
C ILE A 123 -9.81 -4.52 2.39
N ASN A 124 -9.98 -5.12 3.55
CA ASN A 124 -11.31 -5.40 4.09
C ASN A 124 -12.12 -4.12 4.35
N LYS A 125 -11.45 -3.06 4.82
CA LYS A 125 -12.05 -1.74 5.03
C LYS A 125 -12.58 -1.15 3.72
N ILE A 126 -11.76 -1.12 2.66
CA ILE A 126 -12.18 -0.55 1.37
C ILE A 126 -13.24 -1.39 0.67
N LEU A 127 -13.24 -2.72 0.83
CA LEU A 127 -14.28 -3.60 0.29
C LEU A 127 -15.66 -3.38 0.90
N LYS A 128 -15.73 -2.77 2.08
CA LYS A 128 -17.00 -2.38 2.73
C LYS A 128 -17.56 -1.05 2.23
N THR A 129 -16.85 -0.38 1.35
CA THR A 129 -17.29 0.87 0.70
C THR A 129 -17.85 0.59 -0.70
N GLU A 130 -18.61 1.55 -1.24
CA GLU A 130 -19.15 1.49 -2.60
C GLU A 130 -18.26 2.17 -3.66
N ILE A 131 -17.02 2.57 -3.27
CA ILE A 131 -16.15 3.37 -4.16
C ILE A 131 -15.42 2.56 -5.23
N LEU A 132 -15.36 1.23 -5.08
CA LEU A 132 -14.61 0.37 -6.00
C LEU A 132 -15.41 0.05 -7.25
N LYS A 133 -14.77 0.20 -8.41
CA LYS A 133 -15.28 -0.34 -9.68
C LYS A 133 -15.35 -1.88 -9.61
N PRO A 134 -16.23 -2.54 -10.39
CA PRO A 134 -16.39 -4.00 -10.32
C PRO A 134 -15.07 -4.78 -10.46
N ASP A 135 -14.22 -4.42 -11.41
CA ASP A 135 -12.93 -5.10 -11.64
C ASP A 135 -11.95 -4.88 -10.47
N ASP A 136 -11.93 -3.68 -9.89
CA ASP A 136 -11.09 -3.34 -8.74
C ASP A 136 -11.57 -4.07 -7.49
N ARG A 137 -12.88 -4.18 -7.31
CA ARG A 137 -13.48 -4.96 -6.23
C ARG A 137 -13.10 -6.43 -6.32
N LEU A 138 -13.21 -7.02 -7.52
CA LEU A 138 -12.82 -8.42 -7.75
C LEU A 138 -11.32 -8.64 -7.48
N ALA A 139 -10.47 -7.73 -7.94
CA ALA A 139 -9.03 -7.78 -7.68
C ALA A 139 -8.71 -7.65 -6.18
N ALA A 140 -9.40 -6.77 -5.46
CA ALA A 140 -9.26 -6.61 -4.01
C ALA A 140 -9.69 -7.88 -3.24
N ILE A 141 -10.81 -8.51 -3.61
CA ILE A 141 -11.26 -9.78 -3.00
C ILE A 141 -10.20 -10.88 -3.21
N ARG A 142 -9.71 -11.05 -4.43
CA ARG A 142 -8.67 -12.06 -4.74
C ARG A 142 -7.40 -11.81 -3.90
N MET A 143 -6.99 -10.56 -3.76
CA MET A 143 -5.80 -10.21 -2.97
C MET A 143 -6.03 -10.42 -1.48
N LEU A 144 -7.20 -10.04 -0.95
CA LEU A 144 -7.61 -10.31 0.43
C LEU A 144 -7.51 -11.79 0.75
N GLN A 145 -8.15 -12.63 -0.05
CA GLN A 145 -8.15 -14.08 0.12
C GLN A 145 -6.73 -14.66 0.06
N LYS A 146 -5.90 -14.19 -0.89
CA LYS A 146 -4.50 -14.61 -0.99
C LYS A 146 -3.71 -14.29 0.29
N LYS A 147 -3.82 -13.06 0.81
CA LYS A 147 -3.12 -12.64 2.01
C LYS A 147 -3.63 -13.37 3.26
N CYS A 148 -4.95 -13.55 3.38
CA CYS A 148 -5.54 -14.34 4.47
C CYS A 148 -5.02 -15.78 4.48
N ARG A 149 -4.95 -16.46 3.32
CA ARG A 149 -4.40 -17.83 3.24
C ARG A 149 -2.96 -17.89 3.72
N ILE A 150 -2.12 -16.91 3.39
CA ILE A 150 -0.73 -16.85 3.87
C ILE A 150 -0.69 -16.69 5.40
N LEU A 151 -1.54 -15.82 5.96
CA LEU A 151 -1.63 -15.61 7.40
C LEU A 151 -2.15 -16.86 8.12
N ILE A 152 -3.18 -17.52 7.59
CA ILE A 152 -3.72 -18.79 8.11
C ILE A 152 -2.61 -19.85 8.20
N GLN A 153 -1.83 -20.04 7.13
CA GLN A 153 -0.70 -20.97 7.14
C GLN A 153 0.35 -20.62 8.21
N GLY A 154 0.62 -19.31 8.38
CA GLY A 154 1.54 -18.82 9.39
C GLY A 154 1.03 -19.04 10.82
N PHE A 155 -0.28 -18.88 11.06
CA PHE A 155 -0.91 -19.10 12.36
C PHE A 155 -1.04 -20.60 12.69
N HIS A 156 -1.33 -21.46 11.72
CA HIS A 156 -1.30 -22.91 11.90
C HIS A 156 0.07 -23.40 12.38
N LYS A 157 1.16 -22.90 11.78
CA LYS A 157 2.52 -23.26 12.21
C LYS A 157 2.86 -22.83 13.64
N ARG A 158 2.07 -21.94 14.24
CA ARG A 158 2.23 -21.40 15.59
C ARG A 158 1.13 -21.85 16.55
N ASP A 159 0.32 -22.81 16.11
CA ASP A 159 -0.81 -23.37 16.85
C ASP A 159 -1.83 -22.31 17.36
N ASN A 160 -1.94 -21.20 16.62
CA ASN A 160 -2.87 -20.11 16.95
C ASN A 160 -4.20 -20.26 16.20
N MET A 161 -5.01 -21.22 16.63
CA MET A 161 -6.28 -21.57 16.01
C MET A 161 -7.35 -20.46 16.12
N LYS A 162 -7.21 -19.56 17.10
CA LYS A 162 -8.10 -18.39 17.22
C LYS A 162 -7.96 -17.47 16.00
N GLU A 163 -6.73 -17.14 15.63
CA GLU A 163 -6.47 -16.29 14.48
C GLU A 163 -6.77 -17.01 13.15
N VAL A 164 -6.53 -18.31 13.05
CA VAL A 164 -6.95 -19.10 11.89
C VAL A 164 -8.45 -18.89 11.63
N ARG A 165 -9.30 -19.15 12.62
CA ARG A 165 -10.76 -18.95 12.49
C ARG A 165 -11.15 -17.51 12.16
N ASN A 166 -10.43 -16.53 12.70
CA ASN A 166 -10.65 -15.11 12.41
C ASN A 166 -10.45 -14.80 10.94
N TYR A 167 -9.33 -15.25 10.34
CA TYR A 167 -9.05 -15.02 8.92
C TYR A 167 -9.92 -15.86 7.97
N GLU A 168 -10.33 -17.06 8.37
CA GLU A 168 -11.33 -17.85 7.64
C GLU A 168 -12.67 -17.12 7.56
N LYS A 169 -13.11 -16.53 8.68
CA LYS A 169 -14.32 -15.71 8.73
C LYS A 169 -14.22 -14.47 7.84
N ILE A 170 -13.03 -13.84 7.74
CA ILE A 170 -12.82 -12.72 6.82
C ILE A 170 -12.99 -13.18 5.36
N ILE A 171 -12.41 -14.32 4.98
CA ILE A 171 -12.54 -14.87 3.62
C ILE A 171 -14.00 -15.17 3.27
N SER A 172 -14.79 -15.70 4.20
CA SER A 172 -16.19 -16.10 3.96
C SER A 172 -17.15 -14.93 3.75
N GLN A 173 -16.71 -13.68 3.99
CA GLN A 173 -17.54 -12.49 3.75
C GLN A 173 -17.63 -12.09 2.27
N PHE A 174 -16.74 -12.64 1.43
CA PHE A 174 -16.57 -12.32 0.02
C PHE A 174 -16.39 -13.57 -0.83
#